data_e4cbabe55568f24ae0dce69a1d00afe3
#
_entry.id   e4cbabe55568f24ae0dce69a1d00afe3
#
_cell.length_a   1.000
_cell.length_b   1.000
_cell.length_c   1.000
_cell.angle_alpha   90.00
_cell.angle_beta   90.00
_cell.angle_gamma   90.00
#
_symmetry.space_group_name_H-M   'P 1'
#
loop_
_entity.id
_entity.type
_entity.pdbx_description
1 polymer ?
#
loop_
_entity_poly.entity_id
_entity_poly.type
_entity_poly.pdbx_seq_one_letter_code
_entity_poly.pdbx_strand_id
1 'polypeptide(L)'
;MTLTAKIDYTKYTDAIRTIEAHTEGEYCRVALDCPETEGNTMIERKHYLEEHYDYVRTALMFEPRGHHDMFGAFVVEPCNKEADFGVFFMDGGGYLNMCGHCTIGVVTAILEGGLMEMKEPQTEVVLEAPAGIIKTVADVKDGKVTGVTLTNVPSFRYKKDLHVEFEGKDVVYDICFGGSFFALVDTEK
;
A
#
# COMPACT_ATOMS: atom_id res chain seq x y z
N MET A 1 -26.53 -25.08 -5.75
CA MET A 1 -25.41 -26.02 -5.99
C MET A 1 -24.15 -25.24 -5.72
N THR A 2 -23.43 -25.50 -4.65
CA THR A 2 -22.16 -24.81 -4.32
C THR A 2 -21.03 -25.56 -4.98
N LEU A 3 -20.33 -24.94 -5.93
CA LEU A 3 -19.15 -25.50 -6.57
C LEU A 3 -17.98 -25.40 -5.59
N THR A 4 -17.54 -26.54 -5.06
CA THR A 4 -16.33 -26.60 -4.22
C THR A 4 -15.16 -27.06 -5.11
N ALA A 5 -14.50 -26.12 -5.76
CA ALA A 5 -13.30 -26.40 -6.52
C ALA A 5 -12.09 -26.37 -5.55
N LYS A 6 -11.38 -27.49 -5.45
CA LYS A 6 -10.05 -27.51 -4.82
C LYS A 6 -9.02 -27.24 -5.90
N ILE A 7 -8.32 -26.12 -5.79
CA ILE A 7 -7.20 -25.79 -6.67
C ILE A 7 -5.98 -26.59 -6.19
N ASP A 8 -5.37 -27.33 -7.10
CA ASP A 8 -4.11 -28.01 -6.87
C ASP A 8 -2.96 -27.05 -7.23
N TYR A 9 -2.46 -26.36 -6.21
CA TYR A 9 -1.38 -25.38 -6.38
C TYR A 9 -0.05 -26.02 -6.83
N THR A 10 0.13 -27.33 -6.68
CA THR A 10 1.37 -28.02 -7.13
C THR A 10 1.52 -28.04 -8.65
N LYS A 11 0.47 -27.69 -9.38
CA LYS A 11 0.48 -27.60 -10.85
C LYS A 11 0.98 -26.26 -11.39
N TYR A 12 1.22 -25.29 -10.50
CA TYR A 12 1.68 -23.96 -10.86
C TYR A 12 3.10 -23.76 -10.31
N THR A 13 3.97 -23.18 -11.10
CA THR A 13 5.34 -22.84 -10.68
C THR A 13 5.35 -21.65 -9.74
N ASP A 14 4.43 -20.69 -9.99
CA ASP A 14 4.29 -19.49 -9.20
C ASP A 14 2.79 -19.18 -9.01
N ALA A 15 2.38 -19.00 -7.77
CA ALA A 15 1.02 -18.62 -7.41
C ALA A 15 1.09 -17.52 -6.33
N ILE A 16 0.34 -16.45 -6.53
CA ILE A 16 0.20 -15.35 -5.57
C ILE A 16 -1.26 -15.29 -5.14
N ARG A 17 -1.50 -15.47 -3.84
CA ARG A 17 -2.82 -15.29 -3.26
C ARG A 17 -3.10 -13.80 -3.10
N THR A 18 -4.30 -13.37 -3.47
CA THR A 18 -4.73 -11.99 -3.32
C THR A 18 -6.09 -11.90 -2.65
N ILE A 19 -6.31 -10.80 -1.95
CA ILE A 19 -7.63 -10.35 -1.50
C ILE A 19 -7.90 -9.05 -2.26
N GLU A 20 -8.99 -9.02 -3.01
CA GLU A 20 -9.38 -7.82 -3.74
C GLU A 20 -10.21 -6.92 -2.83
N ALA A 21 -9.80 -5.67 -2.72
CA ALA A 21 -10.47 -4.64 -1.92
C ALA A 21 -10.61 -3.35 -2.74
N HIS A 22 -11.39 -2.41 -2.22
CA HIS A 22 -11.43 -1.04 -2.72
C HIS A 22 -11.75 -0.07 -1.59
N THR A 23 -11.33 1.18 -1.73
CA THR A 23 -11.70 2.28 -0.85
C THR A 23 -12.43 3.32 -1.70
N GLU A 24 -13.76 3.46 -1.48
CA GLU A 24 -14.63 4.35 -2.26
C GLU A 24 -14.51 4.16 -3.79
N GLY A 25 -14.27 2.91 -4.23
CA GLY A 25 -14.12 2.55 -5.64
C GLY A 25 -12.70 2.50 -6.15
N GLU A 26 -11.70 3.03 -5.42
CA GLU A 26 -10.29 2.93 -5.78
C GLU A 26 -9.74 1.57 -5.39
N TYR A 27 -9.22 0.84 -6.36
CA TYR A 27 -8.76 -0.55 -6.18
C TYR A 27 -7.59 -0.69 -5.23
N CYS A 28 -7.56 -1.80 -4.50
CA CYS A 28 -6.41 -2.24 -3.71
C CYS A 28 -6.32 -3.77 -3.76
N ARG A 29 -5.41 -4.31 -4.55
CA ARG A 29 -5.08 -5.74 -4.56
C ARG A 29 -4.11 -6.03 -3.44
N VAL A 30 -4.56 -6.73 -2.41
CA VAL A 30 -3.74 -7.13 -1.27
C VAL A 30 -3.13 -8.51 -1.56
N ALA A 31 -1.84 -8.54 -1.87
CA ALA A 31 -1.11 -9.77 -2.17
C ALA A 31 -0.45 -10.31 -0.89
N LEU A 32 -0.68 -11.60 -0.62
CA LEU A 32 -0.24 -12.29 0.59
C LEU A 32 1.07 -13.06 0.40
N ASP A 33 1.48 -13.29 -0.84
CA ASP A 33 2.70 -14.03 -1.18
C ASP A 33 3.69 -13.04 -1.83
N CYS A 34 4.46 -12.35 -0.99
CA CYS A 34 5.56 -11.48 -1.42
C CYS A 34 6.81 -12.34 -1.69
N PRO A 35 7.57 -12.05 -2.74
CA PRO A 35 8.91 -12.64 -2.89
C PRO A 35 9.79 -12.39 -1.67
N GLU A 36 10.72 -13.30 -1.39
CA GLU A 36 11.71 -13.10 -0.33
C GLU A 36 12.54 -11.85 -0.59
N THR A 37 12.71 -11.03 0.44
CA THR A 37 13.43 -9.77 0.34
C THR A 37 14.58 -9.71 1.31
N GLU A 38 15.69 -9.09 0.89
CA GLU A 38 16.85 -8.81 1.73
C GLU A 38 16.83 -7.36 2.20
N GLY A 39 17.29 -7.12 3.43
CA GLY A 39 17.38 -5.80 4.05
C GLY A 39 16.90 -5.79 5.49
N ASN A 40 17.42 -4.82 6.26
CA ASN A 40 17.10 -4.62 7.68
C ASN A 40 16.00 -3.59 7.91
N THR A 41 15.62 -2.86 6.87
CA THR A 41 14.58 -1.82 6.87
C THR A 41 13.59 -2.04 5.73
N MET A 42 12.37 -1.54 5.90
CA MET A 42 11.36 -1.65 4.84
C MET A 42 11.80 -0.95 3.55
N ILE A 43 12.59 0.12 3.62
CA ILE A 43 13.07 0.81 2.43
C ILE A 43 14.15 -0.01 1.68
N GLU A 44 15.05 -0.69 2.38
CA GLU A 44 16.04 -1.59 1.77
C GLU A 44 15.34 -2.77 1.10
N ARG A 45 14.38 -3.40 1.78
CA ARG A 45 13.57 -4.49 1.25
C ARG A 45 12.73 -4.07 0.03
N LYS A 46 12.19 -2.84 0.04
CA LYS A 46 11.50 -2.27 -1.13
C LYS A 46 12.44 -2.15 -2.33
N HIS A 47 13.65 -1.61 -2.15
CA HIS A 47 14.65 -1.51 -3.22
C HIS A 47 15.05 -2.88 -3.76
N TYR A 48 15.15 -3.89 -2.88
CA TYR A 48 15.41 -5.26 -3.30
C TYR A 48 14.29 -5.81 -4.21
N LEU A 49 13.02 -5.53 -3.89
CA LEU A 49 11.88 -5.88 -4.76
C LEU A 49 11.97 -5.17 -6.11
N GLU A 50 12.31 -3.88 -6.11
CA GLU A 50 12.46 -3.07 -7.33
C GLU A 50 13.54 -3.64 -8.24
N GLU A 51 14.68 -4.08 -7.70
CA GLU A 51 15.80 -4.59 -8.48
C GLU A 51 15.61 -6.02 -8.97
N HIS A 52 14.98 -6.89 -8.17
CA HIS A 52 14.99 -8.34 -8.43
C HIS A 52 13.64 -8.92 -8.81
N TYR A 53 12.53 -8.28 -8.39
CA TYR A 53 11.18 -8.86 -8.50
C TYR A 53 10.12 -7.90 -9.07
N ASP A 54 10.52 -6.81 -9.73
CA ASP A 54 9.55 -5.86 -10.31
C ASP A 54 8.57 -6.50 -11.30
N TYR A 55 8.99 -7.60 -11.94
CA TYR A 55 8.11 -8.39 -12.81
C TYR A 55 6.87 -8.93 -12.08
N VAL A 56 6.94 -9.15 -10.77
CA VAL A 56 5.78 -9.59 -9.95
C VAL A 56 4.78 -8.45 -9.83
N ARG A 57 5.26 -7.22 -9.53
CA ARG A 57 4.41 -6.03 -9.50
C ARG A 57 3.71 -5.82 -10.85
N THR A 58 4.47 -5.83 -11.94
CA THR A 58 3.89 -5.64 -13.27
C THR A 58 2.88 -6.74 -13.62
N ALA A 59 3.12 -7.98 -13.20
CA ALA A 59 2.18 -9.08 -13.36
C ALA A 59 0.87 -8.89 -12.59
N LEU A 60 0.89 -8.18 -11.47
CA LEU A 60 -0.28 -7.92 -10.63
C LEU A 60 -1.02 -6.63 -11.01
N MET A 61 -0.28 -5.60 -11.49
CA MET A 61 -0.83 -4.26 -11.72
C MET A 61 -1.25 -4.01 -13.16
N PHE A 62 -0.64 -4.69 -14.15
CA PHE A 62 -1.00 -4.50 -15.56
C PHE A 62 -1.97 -5.55 -16.10
N GLU A 63 -2.57 -5.24 -17.24
CA GLU A 63 -3.40 -6.18 -17.99
C GLU A 63 -2.65 -7.50 -18.27
N PRO A 64 -3.32 -8.62 -18.28
CA PRO A 64 -4.76 -8.83 -18.15
C PRO A 64 -5.25 -8.98 -16.69
N ARG A 65 -4.38 -8.93 -15.67
CA ARG A 65 -4.76 -9.14 -14.26
C ARG A 65 -5.08 -7.84 -13.52
N GLY A 66 -4.45 -6.75 -13.91
CA GLY A 66 -4.71 -5.40 -13.41
C GLY A 66 -5.30 -4.50 -14.50
N HIS A 67 -5.15 -3.21 -14.35
CA HIS A 67 -5.59 -2.17 -15.30
C HIS A 67 -4.75 -0.90 -15.08
N HIS A 68 -4.96 0.12 -15.91
CA HIS A 68 -4.19 1.37 -15.91
C HIS A 68 -4.09 2.05 -14.53
N ASP A 69 -5.19 2.07 -13.77
CA ASP A 69 -5.25 2.72 -12.44
C ASP A 69 -5.20 1.70 -11.28
N MET A 70 -4.56 0.55 -11.49
CA MET A 70 -4.50 -0.50 -10.48
C MET A 70 -3.53 -0.14 -9.37
N PHE A 71 -4.00 -0.25 -8.13
CA PHE A 71 -3.19 -0.20 -6.92
C PHE A 71 -3.17 -1.53 -6.20
N GLY A 72 -2.12 -1.75 -5.42
CA GLY A 72 -2.01 -2.94 -4.59
C GLY A 72 -1.00 -2.79 -3.47
N ALA A 73 -0.90 -3.85 -2.67
CA ALA A 73 0.08 -3.95 -1.60
C ALA A 73 0.50 -5.39 -1.38
N PHE A 74 1.76 -5.62 -1.05
CA PHE A 74 2.19 -6.85 -0.38
C PHE A 74 2.04 -6.67 1.14
N VAL A 75 1.50 -7.69 1.81
CA VAL A 75 1.52 -7.80 3.27
C VAL A 75 2.64 -8.77 3.65
N VAL A 76 3.54 -8.31 4.53
CA VAL A 76 4.77 -9.03 4.91
C VAL A 76 5.04 -8.92 6.41
N GLU A 77 6.04 -9.67 6.90
CA GLU A 77 6.56 -9.47 8.25
C GLU A 77 7.24 -8.09 8.36
N PRO A 78 6.96 -7.30 9.41
CA PRO A 78 7.57 -6.00 9.61
C PRO A 78 9.04 -6.12 10.04
N CYS A 79 9.82 -5.05 9.82
CA CYS A 79 11.15 -4.90 10.40
C CYS A 79 11.10 -4.33 11.82
N ASN A 80 10.11 -3.49 12.10
CA ASN A 80 9.90 -2.86 13.40
C ASN A 80 8.92 -3.68 14.25
N LYS A 81 9.34 -4.01 15.48
CA LYS A 81 8.53 -4.80 16.45
C LYS A 81 7.27 -4.09 16.95
N GLU A 82 7.13 -2.80 16.71
CA GLU A 82 5.93 -2.02 17.05
C GLU A 82 4.80 -2.23 16.04
N ALA A 83 5.11 -2.76 14.86
CA ALA A 83 4.13 -3.01 13.81
C ALA A 83 3.63 -4.45 13.85
N ASP A 84 2.36 -4.63 13.53
CA ASP A 84 1.73 -5.94 13.37
C ASP A 84 2.07 -6.54 12.01
N PHE A 85 2.14 -5.70 10.96
CA PHE A 85 2.46 -6.11 9.59
C PHE A 85 3.34 -5.07 8.89
N GLY A 86 4.21 -5.54 8.00
CA GLY A 86 4.88 -4.73 7.00
C GLY A 86 4.05 -4.63 5.72
N VAL A 87 4.16 -3.51 4.99
CA VAL A 87 3.46 -3.31 3.72
C VAL A 87 4.36 -2.68 2.67
N PHE A 88 4.28 -3.18 1.43
CA PHE A 88 4.85 -2.54 0.24
C PHE A 88 3.71 -2.17 -0.69
N PHE A 89 3.39 -0.89 -0.77
CA PHE A 89 2.40 -0.40 -1.71
C PHE A 89 2.97 -0.33 -3.12
N MET A 90 2.12 -0.57 -4.12
CA MET A 90 2.51 -0.59 -5.53
C MET A 90 1.37 -0.11 -6.43
N ASP A 91 1.75 0.44 -7.57
CA ASP A 91 0.84 0.83 -8.65
C ASP A 91 1.44 0.50 -10.03
N GLY A 92 0.85 1.01 -11.10
CA GLY A 92 1.38 0.89 -12.46
C GLY A 92 2.75 1.55 -12.64
N GLY A 93 3.08 2.58 -11.86
CA GLY A 93 4.33 3.35 -11.95
C GLY A 93 5.50 2.77 -11.15
N GLY A 94 5.23 2.01 -10.09
CA GLY A 94 6.30 1.47 -9.22
C GLY A 94 5.84 1.08 -7.84
N TYR A 95 6.81 0.99 -6.91
CA TYR A 95 6.53 0.81 -5.49
C TYR A 95 6.47 2.17 -4.79
N LEU A 96 5.48 2.33 -3.93
CA LEU A 96 5.21 3.56 -3.20
C LEU A 96 5.72 3.45 -1.76
N ASN A 97 6.15 4.58 -1.19
CA ASN A 97 6.58 4.59 0.20
C ASN A 97 5.40 4.62 1.18
N MET A 98 4.26 5.16 0.76
CA MET A 98 3.01 5.22 1.53
C MET A 98 1.83 5.40 0.58
N CYS A 99 0.68 4.79 0.93
CA CYS A 99 -0.57 4.97 0.20
C CYS A 99 -1.76 4.97 1.18
N GLY A 100 -2.53 6.06 1.20
CA GLY A 100 -3.63 6.23 2.14
C GLY A 100 -4.80 5.29 1.89
N HIS A 101 -5.33 5.25 0.66
CA HIS A 101 -6.48 4.40 0.34
C HIS A 101 -6.14 2.91 0.42
N CYS A 102 -4.93 2.50 -0.03
CA CYS A 102 -4.49 1.11 0.13
C CYS A 102 -4.29 0.73 1.61
N THR A 103 -3.89 1.66 2.49
CA THR A 103 -3.85 1.40 3.93
C THR A 103 -5.23 0.98 4.45
N ILE A 104 -6.28 1.69 4.05
CA ILE A 104 -7.67 1.34 4.41
C ILE A 104 -8.05 -0.05 3.86
N GLY A 105 -7.76 -0.30 2.59
CA GLY A 105 -8.02 -1.59 1.94
C GLY A 105 -7.24 -2.75 2.57
N VAL A 106 -5.96 -2.55 2.88
CA VAL A 106 -5.10 -3.55 3.52
C VAL A 106 -5.60 -3.90 4.93
N VAL A 107 -5.92 -2.92 5.75
CA VAL A 107 -6.44 -3.15 7.12
C VAL A 107 -7.76 -3.91 7.07
N THR A 108 -8.66 -3.53 6.17
CA THR A 108 -9.91 -4.25 5.95
C THR A 108 -9.66 -5.70 5.53
N ALA A 109 -8.75 -5.92 4.58
CA ALA A 109 -8.39 -7.26 4.10
C ALA A 109 -7.74 -8.13 5.18
N ILE A 110 -6.85 -7.56 6.01
CA ILE A 110 -6.21 -8.25 7.14
C ILE A 110 -7.27 -8.75 8.14
N LEU A 111 -8.19 -7.88 8.53
CA LEU A 111 -9.20 -8.18 9.56
C LEU A 111 -10.29 -9.11 9.01
N GLU A 112 -10.93 -8.78 7.90
CA GLU A 112 -12.00 -9.61 7.32
C GLU A 112 -11.46 -10.90 6.70
N GLY A 113 -10.21 -10.92 6.25
CA GLY A 113 -9.50 -12.12 5.79
C GLY A 113 -9.03 -13.04 6.91
N GLY A 114 -9.13 -12.61 8.18
CA GLY A 114 -8.75 -13.41 9.35
C GLY A 114 -7.25 -13.57 9.57
N LEU A 115 -6.43 -12.65 9.03
CA LEU A 115 -4.98 -12.63 9.29
C LEU A 115 -4.69 -12.14 10.72
N MET A 116 -5.59 -11.33 11.29
CA MET A 116 -5.55 -10.85 12.65
C MET A 116 -6.94 -10.95 13.28
N GLU A 117 -7.02 -11.18 14.59
CA GLU A 117 -8.27 -11.24 15.33
C GLU A 117 -8.96 -9.87 15.33
N MET A 118 -10.20 -9.84 14.86
CA MET A 118 -11.04 -8.65 14.83
C MET A 118 -11.81 -8.49 16.15
N LYS A 119 -11.78 -7.30 16.74
CA LYS A 119 -12.46 -6.96 17.99
C LYS A 119 -13.45 -5.83 17.77
N GLU A 120 -14.64 -5.96 18.36
CA GLU A 120 -15.66 -4.91 18.38
C GLU A 120 -15.53 -4.06 19.68
N PRO A 121 -15.84 -2.77 19.63
CA PRO A 121 -16.26 -1.99 18.46
C PRO A 121 -15.11 -1.48 17.60
N GLN A 122 -13.87 -1.66 18.03
CA GLN A 122 -12.68 -1.16 17.35
C GLN A 122 -11.52 -2.14 17.44
N THR A 123 -10.73 -2.20 16.37
CA THR A 123 -9.47 -2.95 16.31
C THR A 123 -8.35 -2.03 15.85
N GLU A 124 -7.27 -1.95 16.62
CA GLU A 124 -6.05 -1.27 16.22
C GLU A 124 -5.21 -2.21 15.36
N VAL A 125 -4.64 -1.68 14.27
CA VAL A 125 -3.66 -2.37 13.42
C VAL A 125 -2.53 -1.39 13.12
N VAL A 126 -1.31 -1.79 13.43
CA VAL A 126 -0.12 -0.98 13.17
C VAL A 126 0.63 -1.55 11.97
N LEU A 127 0.80 -0.74 10.93
CA LEU A 127 1.55 -1.11 9.74
C LEU A 127 2.91 -0.43 9.70
N GLU A 128 3.91 -1.12 9.15
CA GLU A 128 5.18 -0.52 8.79
C GLU A 128 5.29 -0.45 7.27
N ALA A 129 5.37 0.76 6.74
CA ALA A 129 5.64 1.04 5.33
C ALA A 129 7.07 1.56 5.14
N PRO A 130 7.60 1.65 3.91
CA PRO A 130 8.90 2.28 3.67
C PRO A 130 9.01 3.72 4.19
N ALA A 131 7.90 4.46 4.25
CA ALA A 131 7.86 5.82 4.83
C ALA A 131 7.86 5.84 6.36
N GLY A 132 7.56 4.73 7.04
CA GLY A 132 7.50 4.61 8.51
C GLY A 132 6.26 3.93 9.03
N ILE A 133 5.99 4.11 10.32
CA ILE A 133 4.86 3.52 11.03
C ILE A 133 3.55 4.24 10.71
N ILE A 134 2.54 3.47 10.39
CA ILE A 134 1.17 3.93 10.15
C ILE A 134 0.27 3.28 11.21
N LYS A 135 -0.31 4.10 12.09
CA LYS A 135 -1.26 3.62 13.10
C LYS A 135 -2.67 3.71 12.56
N THR A 136 -3.41 2.62 12.66
CA THR A 136 -4.80 2.59 12.20
C THR A 136 -5.74 2.10 13.28
N VAL A 137 -6.99 2.55 13.19
CA VAL A 137 -8.12 2.08 14.00
C VAL A 137 -9.24 1.72 13.04
N ALA A 138 -9.60 0.46 13.01
CA ALA A 138 -10.76 -0.03 12.27
C ALA A 138 -11.99 -0.04 13.16
N ASP A 139 -13.05 0.62 12.74
CA ASP A 139 -14.37 0.50 13.34
C ASP A 139 -15.00 -0.81 12.88
N VAL A 140 -15.45 -1.61 13.85
CA VAL A 140 -15.96 -2.97 13.59
C VAL A 140 -17.37 -3.10 14.13
N LYS A 141 -18.26 -3.63 13.30
CA LYS A 141 -19.65 -3.93 13.67
C LYS A 141 -20.16 -5.19 12.97
N ASP A 142 -20.79 -6.07 13.73
CA ASP A 142 -21.36 -7.34 13.24
C ASP A 142 -20.34 -8.18 12.45
N GLY A 143 -19.07 -8.20 12.93
CA GLY A 143 -17.97 -8.93 12.30
C GLY A 143 -17.49 -8.34 10.96
N LYS A 144 -17.72 -7.05 10.73
CA LYS A 144 -17.30 -6.33 9.52
C LYS A 144 -16.62 -5.02 9.84
N VAL A 145 -15.63 -4.65 9.05
CA VAL A 145 -15.00 -3.34 9.09
C VAL A 145 -15.93 -2.33 8.40
N THR A 146 -16.32 -1.30 9.15
CA THR A 146 -17.21 -0.24 8.67
C THR A 146 -16.50 1.07 8.35
N GLY A 147 -15.27 1.22 8.81
CA GLY A 147 -14.41 2.35 8.52
C GLY A 147 -13.01 2.11 9.07
N VAL A 148 -12.01 2.80 8.50
CA VAL A 148 -10.63 2.77 8.98
C VAL A 148 -10.12 4.20 9.07
N THR A 149 -9.72 4.59 10.28
CA THR A 149 -9.00 5.84 10.54
C THR A 149 -7.51 5.57 10.59
N LEU A 150 -6.72 6.35 9.87
CA LEU A 150 -5.26 6.22 9.89
C LEU A 150 -4.58 7.49 10.41
N THR A 151 -3.52 7.30 11.19
CA THR A 151 -2.55 8.34 11.51
C THR A 151 -1.33 8.12 10.63
N ASN A 152 -1.18 8.99 9.64
CA ASN A 152 -0.10 8.91 8.66
C ASN A 152 1.27 9.23 9.30
N VAL A 153 2.35 8.92 8.57
CA VAL A 153 3.69 9.38 8.89
C VAL A 153 3.75 10.91 8.96
N PRO A 154 4.70 11.51 9.71
CA PRO A 154 4.83 12.97 9.80
C PRO A 154 4.94 13.63 8.43
N SER A 155 4.22 14.73 8.23
CA SER A 155 4.34 15.56 7.03
C SER A 155 5.16 16.82 7.31
N PHE A 156 5.94 17.26 6.33
CA PHE A 156 6.75 18.47 6.44
C PHE A 156 7.04 19.11 5.07
N ARG A 157 7.31 20.39 5.09
CA ARG A 157 7.81 21.12 3.92
C ARG A 157 9.33 21.00 3.88
N TYR A 158 9.85 20.37 2.81
CA TYR A 158 11.28 20.12 2.61
C TYR A 158 12.00 21.33 2.00
N LYS A 159 11.42 21.93 0.95
CA LYS A 159 11.94 23.14 0.29
C LYS A 159 10.80 24.07 -0.03
N LYS A 160 11.09 25.38 -0.06
CA LYS A 160 10.11 26.44 -0.26
C LYS A 160 10.55 27.39 -1.37
N ASP A 161 9.56 27.97 -2.05
CA ASP A 161 9.72 29.03 -3.06
C ASP A 161 10.78 28.66 -4.13
N LEU A 162 10.68 27.43 -4.65
CA LEU A 162 11.48 26.98 -5.78
C LEU A 162 10.84 27.48 -7.09
N HIS A 163 11.68 27.73 -8.09
CA HIS A 163 11.25 28.25 -9.37
C HIS A 163 11.58 27.28 -10.49
N VAL A 164 10.67 27.10 -11.42
CA VAL A 164 10.90 26.38 -12.68
C VAL A 164 10.22 27.12 -13.82
N GLU A 165 10.93 27.29 -14.93
CA GLU A 165 10.33 27.84 -16.15
C GLU A 165 9.58 26.71 -16.88
N PHE A 166 8.28 26.91 -17.12
CA PHE A 166 7.43 26.03 -17.87
C PHE A 166 6.60 26.83 -18.88
N GLU A 167 6.74 26.53 -20.16
CA GLU A 167 6.06 27.21 -21.29
C GLU A 167 6.22 28.75 -21.25
N GLY A 168 7.42 29.25 -20.88
CA GLY A 168 7.74 30.67 -20.82
C GLY A 168 7.13 31.38 -19.59
N LYS A 169 6.63 30.64 -18.62
CA LYS A 169 6.12 31.14 -17.33
C LYS A 169 7.01 30.67 -16.20
N ASP A 170 7.26 31.58 -15.25
CA ASP A 170 7.90 31.22 -13.98
C ASP A 170 6.85 30.61 -13.05
N VAL A 171 7.03 29.33 -12.73
CA VAL A 171 6.16 28.57 -11.82
C VAL A 171 6.85 28.43 -10.48
N VAL A 172 6.23 28.94 -9.42
CA VAL A 172 6.72 28.83 -8.06
C VAL A 172 6.09 27.61 -7.39
N TYR A 173 6.91 26.79 -6.72
CA TYR A 173 6.44 25.60 -6.06
C TYR A 173 7.22 25.29 -4.77
N ASP A 174 6.57 24.54 -3.89
CA ASP A 174 7.18 23.99 -2.68
C ASP A 174 7.38 22.47 -2.87
N ILE A 175 8.41 21.90 -2.24
CA ILE A 175 8.54 20.45 -2.10
C ILE A 175 8.12 20.06 -0.68
N CYS A 176 7.10 19.20 -0.59
CA CYS A 176 6.57 18.69 0.66
C CYS A 176 6.62 17.16 0.71
N PHE A 177 6.72 16.62 1.92
CA PHE A 177 6.65 15.19 2.21
C PHE A 177 5.41 14.89 3.04
N GLY A 178 4.70 13.82 2.66
CA GLY A 178 3.54 13.29 3.40
C GLY A 178 3.44 11.77 3.24
N GLY A 179 4.63 11.09 3.22
CA GLY A 179 4.78 9.67 2.87
C GLY A 179 5.49 9.48 1.52
N SER A 180 5.28 10.42 0.61
CA SER A 180 6.06 10.63 -0.62
C SER A 180 6.37 12.11 -0.78
N PHE A 181 7.32 12.46 -1.66
CA PHE A 181 7.62 13.84 -1.99
C PHE A 181 6.73 14.34 -3.11
N PHE A 182 6.18 15.54 -2.95
CA PHE A 182 5.32 16.21 -3.92
C PHE A 182 5.80 17.64 -4.19
N ALA A 183 5.74 18.06 -5.44
CA ALA A 183 5.82 19.46 -5.82
C ALA A 183 4.41 20.06 -5.70
N LEU A 184 4.23 21.02 -4.79
CA LEU A 184 2.97 21.72 -4.57
C LEU A 184 3.02 23.08 -5.25
N VAL A 185 2.11 23.29 -6.19
CA VAL A 185 1.96 24.53 -6.94
C VAL A 185 0.67 25.22 -6.48
N ASP A 186 0.77 26.51 -6.13
CA ASP A 186 -0.39 27.34 -5.86
C ASP A 186 -0.94 27.85 -7.20
N THR A 187 -2.13 27.42 -7.58
CA THR A 187 -2.75 27.78 -8.86
C THR A 187 -3.42 29.17 -8.85
N GLU A 188 -3.46 29.83 -7.70
CA GLU A 188 -4.02 31.18 -7.56
C GLU A 188 -2.95 32.29 -7.63
N LYS A 189 -1.67 31.92 -7.79
CA LYS A 189 -0.51 32.81 -7.89
C LYS A 189 0.08 32.85 -9.27
#